data_3ba6aafc7a6428d9689fcf2da062f300
#
_entry.id   3ba6aafc7a6428d9689fcf2da062f300
#
_cell.length_a   1.000
_cell.length_b   1.000
_cell.length_c   1.000
_cell.angle_alpha   90.00
_cell.angle_beta   90.00
_cell.angle_gamma   90.00
#
_symmetry.space_group_name_H-M   'P 1'
#
loop_
_entity.id
_entity.type
_entity.pdbx_description
1 polymer ?
#
loop_
_entity_poly.entity_id
_entity_poly.type
_entity_poly.pdbx_seq_one_letter_code
_entity_poly.pdbx_strand_id
1 'polypeptide(L)'
;MDTLKVGMKHAQEWVVEDKHTTQRGDYRVFSTPSMTQLVESTANQLAAPHLKPGQGQVGVLVTIRHMGPTPMGKKVRAEAELVAIDRRRLTFKVKIHDDVEQVGEAEHERFVIDLDKYFEKLKKKLG
;
A
#
# COMPACT_ATOMS: atom_id res chain seq x y z
N MET A 1 19.03 2.18 1.04
CA MET A 1 18.29 2.51 -0.20
C MET A 1 19.04 2.24 -1.50
N ASP A 2 20.33 1.95 -1.44
CA ASP A 2 21.15 1.82 -2.66
C ASP A 2 20.74 0.64 -3.54
N THR A 3 20.06 -0.36 -2.96
CA THR A 3 19.60 -1.54 -3.69
C THR A 3 18.21 -1.37 -4.30
N LEU A 4 17.49 -0.32 -3.91
CA LEU A 4 16.15 -0.07 -4.43
C LEU A 4 16.24 0.55 -5.83
N LYS A 5 15.55 -0.05 -6.80
CA LYS A 5 15.64 0.33 -8.21
C LYS A 5 14.24 0.54 -8.81
N VAL A 6 14.12 1.56 -9.64
CA VAL A 6 12.92 1.75 -10.46
C VAL A 6 12.70 0.51 -11.32
N GLY A 7 11.46 0.05 -11.40
CA GLY A 7 11.06 -1.15 -12.10
C GLY A 7 10.88 -2.38 -11.21
N MET A 8 11.33 -2.31 -9.96
CA MET A 8 11.09 -3.39 -8.99
C MET A 8 9.61 -3.56 -8.73
N LYS A 9 9.19 -4.81 -8.58
CA LYS A 9 7.79 -5.19 -8.35
C LYS A 9 7.67 -6.08 -7.14
N HIS A 10 6.51 -6.02 -6.51
CA HIS A 10 6.15 -6.90 -5.41
C HIS A 10 4.64 -7.13 -5.43
N ALA A 11 4.22 -8.33 -5.09
CA ALA A 11 2.81 -8.69 -5.05
C ALA A 11 2.43 -9.23 -3.69
N GLN A 12 1.19 -8.96 -3.29
CA GLN A 12 0.61 -9.46 -2.05
C GLN A 12 -0.83 -9.90 -2.33
N GLU A 13 -1.23 -11.00 -1.72
CA GLU A 13 -2.58 -11.53 -1.86
C GLU A 13 -3.25 -11.57 -0.49
N TRP A 14 -4.51 -11.15 -0.43
CA TRP A 14 -5.37 -11.30 0.74
C TRP A 14 -6.60 -12.12 0.37
N VAL A 15 -7.06 -12.92 1.31
CA VAL A 15 -8.45 -13.39 1.30
C VAL A 15 -9.28 -12.28 1.93
N VAL A 16 -10.37 -11.86 1.29
CA VAL A 16 -11.24 -10.82 1.82
C VAL A 16 -12.00 -11.37 3.02
N GLU A 17 -11.63 -10.89 4.21
CA GLU A 17 -12.24 -11.28 5.48
C GLU A 17 -13.30 -10.25 5.88
N ASP A 18 -14.10 -10.57 6.89
CA ASP A 18 -15.15 -9.67 7.38
C ASP A 18 -14.62 -8.26 7.69
N LYS A 19 -13.48 -8.16 8.36
CA LYS A 19 -12.84 -6.88 8.72
C LYS A 19 -12.47 -6.01 7.50
N HIS A 20 -12.36 -6.60 6.33
CA HIS A 20 -12.03 -5.90 5.08
C HIS A 20 -13.26 -5.42 4.33
N THR A 21 -14.44 -5.63 4.86
CA THR A 21 -15.67 -5.49 4.08
C THR A 21 -16.58 -4.38 4.57
N THR A 22 -17.47 -3.98 3.67
CA THR A 22 -18.63 -3.16 3.96
C THR A 22 -19.87 -3.88 3.42
N GLN A 23 -21.01 -3.63 4.04
CA GLN A 23 -22.27 -4.26 3.68
C GLN A 23 -22.91 -3.56 2.47
N ARG A 24 -23.34 -4.35 1.49
CA ARG A 24 -24.14 -3.87 0.35
C ARG A 24 -25.28 -4.86 0.14
N GLY A 25 -26.48 -4.48 0.56
CA GLY A 25 -27.62 -5.39 0.56
C GLY A 25 -27.31 -6.63 1.40
N ASP A 26 -27.47 -7.81 0.81
CA ASP A 26 -27.22 -9.09 1.47
C ASP A 26 -25.75 -9.51 1.41
N TYR A 27 -24.87 -8.70 0.80
CA TYR A 27 -23.49 -9.07 0.58
C TYR A 27 -22.53 -8.21 1.40
N ARG A 28 -21.39 -8.82 1.73
CA ARG A 28 -20.25 -8.08 2.24
C ARG A 28 -19.18 -8.08 1.16
N VAL A 29 -18.66 -6.88 0.86
CA VAL A 29 -17.72 -6.68 -0.26
C VAL A 29 -16.49 -5.93 0.21
N PHE A 30 -15.37 -6.19 -0.46
CA PHE A 30 -14.08 -5.55 -0.18
C PHE A 30 -14.24 -4.02 -0.24
N SER A 31 -13.86 -3.35 0.85
CA SER A 31 -14.08 -1.91 0.99
C SER A 31 -12.93 -1.10 0.37
N THR A 32 -13.24 0.13 -0.01
CA THR A 32 -12.22 1.07 -0.52
C THR A 32 -11.16 1.38 0.53
N PRO A 33 -11.48 1.62 1.82
CA PRO A 33 -10.43 1.76 2.83
C PRO A 33 -9.53 0.54 2.95
N SER A 34 -10.07 -0.68 2.85
CA SER A 34 -9.27 -1.90 2.91
C SER A 34 -8.38 -2.05 1.67
N MET A 35 -8.87 -1.67 0.49
CA MET A 35 -8.06 -1.63 -0.73
C MET A 35 -6.89 -0.67 -0.55
N THR A 36 -7.12 0.48 0.07
CA THR A 36 -6.07 1.46 0.38
C THR A 36 -5.00 0.85 1.29
N GLN A 37 -5.41 0.10 2.33
CA GLN A 37 -4.47 -0.60 3.20
C GLN A 37 -3.66 -1.66 2.45
N LEU A 38 -4.29 -2.39 1.54
CA LEU A 38 -3.59 -3.38 0.72
C LEU A 38 -2.54 -2.71 -0.17
N VAL A 39 -2.86 -1.58 -0.78
CA VAL A 39 -1.93 -0.79 -1.59
C VAL A 39 -0.72 -0.36 -0.75
N GLU A 40 -0.97 0.25 0.40
CA GLU A 40 0.10 0.72 1.29
C GLU A 40 0.96 -0.43 1.80
N SER A 41 0.35 -1.53 2.23
CA SER A 41 1.05 -2.70 2.71
C SER A 41 1.96 -3.31 1.64
N THR A 42 1.47 -3.41 0.41
CA THR A 42 2.23 -4.01 -0.70
C THR A 42 3.44 -3.15 -1.07
N ALA A 43 3.25 -1.83 -1.17
CA ALA A 43 4.34 -0.90 -1.43
C ALA A 43 5.37 -0.89 -0.29
N ASN A 44 4.90 -0.93 0.96
CA ASN A 44 5.78 -1.03 2.12
C ASN A 44 6.66 -2.28 2.06
N GLN A 45 6.07 -3.43 1.73
CA GLN A 45 6.80 -4.69 1.61
C GLN A 45 7.85 -4.64 0.50
N LEU A 46 7.58 -3.92 -0.58
CA LEU A 46 8.55 -3.76 -1.66
C LEU A 46 9.78 -2.99 -1.19
N ALA A 47 9.58 -1.89 -0.48
CA ALA A 47 10.67 -0.99 -0.09
C ALA A 47 11.40 -1.41 1.19
N ALA A 48 10.71 -2.05 2.13
CA ALA A 48 11.24 -2.33 3.47
C ALA A 48 12.59 -3.05 3.48
N PRO A 49 12.83 -4.10 2.67
CA PRO A 49 14.12 -4.80 2.68
C PRO A 49 15.30 -3.94 2.26
N HIS A 50 15.06 -2.81 1.62
CA HIS A 50 16.08 -1.92 1.05
C HIS A 50 16.41 -0.72 1.95
N LEU A 51 15.71 -0.55 3.06
CA LEU A 51 15.96 0.54 3.98
C LEU A 51 17.17 0.22 4.85
N LYS A 52 17.92 1.26 5.21
CA LYS A 52 19.08 1.15 6.11
C LYS A 52 18.61 1.08 7.56
N PRO A 53 19.44 0.52 8.49
CA PRO A 53 19.14 0.62 9.92
C PRO A 53 18.87 2.08 10.33
N GLY A 54 17.85 2.28 11.16
CA GLY A 54 17.44 3.62 11.60
C GLY A 54 16.53 4.37 10.64
N GLN A 55 16.27 3.79 9.46
CA GLN A 55 15.30 4.33 8.51
C GLN A 55 13.96 3.64 8.65
N GLY A 56 12.91 4.38 8.37
CA GLY A 56 11.55 3.88 8.20
C GLY A 56 10.93 4.50 6.97
N GLN A 57 9.67 4.23 6.76
CA GLN A 57 8.92 4.83 5.65
C GLN A 57 7.50 5.14 6.07
N VAL A 58 6.94 6.17 5.48
CA VAL A 58 5.55 6.58 5.71
C VAL A 58 4.85 6.82 4.38
N GLY A 59 3.56 6.53 4.32
CA GLY A 59 2.72 6.91 3.19
C GLY A 59 2.41 8.40 3.24
N VAL A 60 2.50 9.09 2.10
CA VAL A 60 2.24 10.54 2.02
C VAL A 60 1.15 10.90 1.02
N LEU A 61 0.87 10.02 0.06
CA LEU A 61 -0.19 10.21 -0.91
C LEU A 61 -0.69 8.86 -1.38
N VAL A 62 -1.99 8.71 -1.53
CA VAL A 62 -2.58 7.56 -2.20
C VAL A 62 -3.81 8.03 -2.96
N THR A 63 -3.89 7.63 -4.24
CA THR A 63 -5.11 7.78 -5.03
C THR A 63 -5.63 6.40 -5.34
N ILE A 64 -6.91 6.16 -5.10
CA ILE A 64 -7.54 4.86 -5.32
C ILE A 64 -8.64 5.00 -6.35
N ARG A 65 -8.62 4.13 -7.34
CA ARG A 65 -9.75 3.90 -8.23
C ARG A 65 -10.24 2.48 -7.96
N HIS A 66 -11.38 2.38 -7.29
CA HIS A 66 -12.01 1.10 -6.95
C HIS A 66 -13.00 0.76 -8.07
N MET A 67 -12.64 -0.18 -8.92
CA MET A 67 -13.27 -0.37 -10.22
C MET A 67 -14.31 -1.49 -10.24
N GLY A 68 -14.23 -2.41 -9.30
CA GLY A 68 -15.17 -3.52 -9.25
C GLY A 68 -15.27 -4.12 -7.85
N PRO A 69 -16.41 -4.75 -7.50
CA PRO A 69 -16.61 -5.35 -6.19
C PRO A 69 -15.99 -6.74 -6.11
N THR A 70 -15.46 -7.08 -4.94
CA THR A 70 -15.01 -8.45 -4.63
C THR A 70 -15.73 -8.93 -3.38
N PRO A 71 -16.46 -10.06 -3.45
CA PRO A 71 -17.17 -10.58 -2.30
C PRO A 71 -16.24 -11.10 -1.21
N MET A 72 -16.73 -11.04 0.04
CA MET A 72 -16.05 -11.68 1.16
C MET A 72 -15.78 -13.16 0.85
N GLY A 73 -14.60 -13.62 1.27
CA GLY A 73 -14.16 -14.99 1.04
C GLY A 73 -13.36 -15.22 -0.24
N LYS A 74 -13.39 -14.27 -1.15
CA LYS A 74 -12.60 -14.32 -2.39
C LYS A 74 -11.26 -13.65 -2.20
N LYS A 75 -10.35 -13.85 -3.15
CA LYS A 75 -8.99 -13.31 -3.09
C LYS A 75 -8.87 -12.02 -3.84
N VAL A 76 -8.04 -11.11 -3.31
CA VAL A 76 -7.57 -9.92 -4.00
C VAL A 76 -6.05 -9.93 -4.00
N ARG A 77 -5.47 -9.56 -5.13
CA ARG A 77 -4.01 -9.53 -5.33
C ARG A 77 -3.60 -8.13 -5.77
N ALA A 78 -2.72 -7.52 -5.01
CA ALA A 78 -2.09 -6.25 -5.38
C ALA A 78 -0.71 -6.51 -5.95
N GLU A 79 -0.38 -5.83 -7.04
CA GLU A 79 0.95 -5.82 -7.62
C GLU A 79 1.44 -4.38 -7.67
N ALA A 80 2.48 -4.08 -6.90
CA ALA A 80 3.09 -2.77 -6.86
C ALA A 80 4.34 -2.75 -7.72
N GLU A 81 4.53 -1.64 -8.43
CA GLU A 81 5.76 -1.35 -9.17
C GLU A 81 6.30 -0.01 -8.70
N LEU A 82 7.59 0.03 -8.37
CA LEU A 82 8.28 1.28 -8.08
C LEU A 82 8.58 1.98 -9.40
N VAL A 83 7.96 3.14 -9.64
CA VAL A 83 8.06 3.83 -10.91
C VAL A 83 8.93 5.08 -10.87
N ALA A 84 9.20 5.63 -9.68
CA ALA A 84 10.10 6.77 -9.55
C ALA A 84 10.74 6.82 -8.17
N ILE A 85 11.98 7.29 -8.12
CA ILE A 85 12.70 7.60 -6.90
C ILE A 85 13.21 9.03 -7.05
N ASP A 86 12.76 9.93 -6.17
CA ASP A 86 13.28 11.29 -6.08
C ASP A 86 13.82 11.49 -4.67
N ARG A 87 15.12 11.22 -4.49
CA ARG A 87 15.79 11.24 -3.19
C ARG A 87 15.12 10.27 -2.22
N ARG A 88 14.32 10.76 -1.28
CA ARG A 88 13.61 9.92 -0.29
C ARG A 88 12.14 9.69 -0.63
N ARG A 89 11.66 10.25 -1.74
CA ARG A 89 10.29 10.05 -2.21
C ARG A 89 10.25 8.88 -3.19
N LEU A 90 9.42 7.91 -2.87
CA LEU A 90 9.19 6.71 -3.67
C LEU A 90 7.78 6.79 -4.24
N THR A 91 7.66 6.62 -5.56
CA THR A 91 6.36 6.61 -6.24
C THR A 91 6.08 5.23 -6.79
N PHE A 92 4.89 4.73 -6.48
CA PHE A 92 4.45 3.40 -6.89
C PHE A 92 3.19 3.50 -7.74
N LYS A 93 3.05 2.57 -8.68
CA LYS A 93 1.77 2.25 -9.32
C LYS A 93 1.37 0.86 -8.87
N VAL A 94 0.10 0.70 -8.53
CA VAL A 94 -0.41 -0.57 -7.99
C VAL A 94 -1.66 -0.96 -8.77
N LYS A 95 -1.72 -2.22 -9.17
CA LYS A 95 -2.92 -2.82 -9.77
C LYS A 95 -3.45 -3.88 -8.83
N ILE A 96 -4.77 -3.93 -8.69
CA ILE A 96 -5.44 -4.88 -7.82
C ILE A 96 -6.41 -5.70 -8.68
N HIS A 97 -6.30 -7.03 -8.56
CA HIS A 97 -7.14 -7.98 -9.28
C HIS A 97 -7.81 -8.93 -8.30
N ASP A 98 -9.02 -9.36 -8.62
CA ASP A 98 -9.57 -10.58 -8.04
C ASP A 98 -9.45 -11.72 -9.08
N ASP A 99 -10.08 -12.86 -8.84
CA ASP A 99 -9.98 -14.01 -9.75
C ASP A 99 -10.72 -13.80 -11.09
N VAL A 100 -11.51 -12.74 -11.19
CA VAL A 100 -12.38 -12.50 -12.34
C VAL A 100 -11.89 -11.32 -13.18
N GLU A 101 -11.41 -10.23 -12.54
CA GLU A 101 -11.16 -8.97 -13.23
C GLU A 101 -10.20 -8.08 -12.43
N GLN A 102 -9.76 -7.01 -13.07
CA GLN A 102 -9.07 -5.94 -12.35
C GLN A 102 -10.11 -5.13 -11.58
N VAL A 103 -9.93 -5.01 -10.27
CA VAL A 103 -10.89 -4.35 -9.38
C VAL A 103 -10.39 -3.01 -8.84
N GLY A 104 -9.12 -2.69 -9.07
CA GLY A 104 -8.61 -1.40 -8.62
C GLY A 104 -7.27 -1.05 -9.25
N GLU A 105 -6.96 0.24 -9.12
CA GLU A 105 -5.63 0.77 -9.45
C GLU A 105 -5.34 1.95 -8.54
N ALA A 106 -4.05 2.20 -8.30
CA ALA A 106 -3.63 3.25 -7.39
C ALA A 106 -2.32 3.87 -7.84
N GLU A 107 -2.15 5.14 -7.48
CA GLU A 107 -0.85 5.78 -7.39
C GLU A 107 -0.57 6.03 -5.92
N HIS A 108 0.66 5.78 -5.49
CA HIS A 108 1.01 5.84 -4.08
C HIS A 108 2.42 6.39 -3.92
N GLU A 109 2.57 7.37 -3.04
CA GLU A 109 3.88 7.92 -2.69
C GLU A 109 4.19 7.61 -1.24
N ARG A 110 5.43 7.21 -1.01
CA ARG A 110 5.98 6.98 0.32
C ARG A 110 7.24 7.79 0.48
N PHE A 111 7.57 8.10 1.73
CA PHE A 111 8.75 8.89 2.04
C PHE A 111 9.61 8.15 3.05
N VAL A 112 10.91 8.05 2.77
CA VAL A 112 11.88 7.43 3.67
C VAL A 112 12.25 8.45 4.75
N ILE A 113 12.13 8.04 6.00
CA ILE A 113 12.36 8.90 7.16
C ILE A 113 13.51 8.38 8.02
N ASP A 114 14.13 9.29 8.77
CA ASP A 114 15.01 8.94 9.88
C ASP A 114 14.14 8.75 11.12
N LEU A 115 14.14 7.55 11.67
CA LEU A 115 13.25 7.20 12.79
C LEU A 115 13.50 8.09 14.01
N ASP A 116 14.77 8.40 14.33
CA ASP A 116 15.09 9.24 15.49
C ASP A 116 14.46 10.62 15.37
N LYS A 117 14.58 11.25 14.21
CA LYS A 117 13.98 12.57 13.95
C LYS A 117 12.47 12.52 13.99
N TYR A 118 11.91 11.46 13.45
CA TYR A 118 10.46 11.23 13.44
C TYR A 118 9.93 11.10 14.87
N PHE A 119 10.59 10.30 15.69
CA PHE A 119 10.20 10.10 17.09
C PHE A 119 10.35 11.39 17.91
N GLU A 120 11.38 12.20 17.67
CA GLU A 120 11.51 13.50 18.32
C GLU A 120 10.32 14.41 18.00
N LYS A 121 9.89 14.43 16.75
CA LYS A 121 8.74 15.23 16.33
C LYS A 121 7.45 14.75 17.01
N LEU A 122 7.27 13.44 17.11
CA LEU A 122 6.11 12.86 17.82
C LEU A 122 6.15 13.24 19.30
N LYS A 123 7.32 13.15 19.93
CA LYS A 123 7.49 13.50 21.34
C LYS A 123 7.11 14.95 21.61
N LYS A 124 7.50 15.86 20.72
CA LYS A 124 7.12 17.28 20.85
C LYS A 124 5.61 17.49 20.73
N LYS A 125 4.94 16.73 19.88
CA LYS A 125 3.48 16.80 19.73
C LYS A 125 2.73 16.21 20.91
N LEU A 126 3.33 15.30 21.61
CA LEU A 126 2.73 14.72 22.82
C LEU A 126 2.80 15.67 24.01
N GLY A 127 3.66 16.63 23.99
CA GLY A 127 3.84 17.65 25.04
C GLY A 127 4.96 17.32 25.97
#